data_bc2171fe4e9fcf4305db9b384b88fce6
#
_entry.id   bc2171fe4e9fcf4305db9b384b88fce6
#
_cell.length_a   1.000
_cell.length_b   1.000
_cell.length_c   1.000
_cell.angle_alpha   90.00
_cell.angle_beta   90.00
_cell.angle_gamma   90.00
#
_symmetry.space_group_name_H-M   'P 1'
#
loop_
_entity.id
_entity.type
_entity.pdbx_description
1 polymer ?
#
loop_
_entity_poly.entity_id
_entity_poly.type
_entity_poly.pdbx_seq_one_letter_code
_entity_poly.pdbx_strand_id
1 'polypeptide(L)'
;DSKDDVTLITRPRRFGKTLNMSMLNCFFSNQYKDRSDLFDSLSIWEDEDYRKIQGTYPVIFMSFASVKADNLGDAKIQIKAQIEAVYKRHRYLLEGDTLTADEIADFEGTNTRMGDAESGLKLNILCEYFHRYWGKKTIIILDEYDTPIQEAYLHGYWNEFTAYIRSLFNATFKTNPYMERAIMTGITRVSKESIFSDLNNLNVITTTSSSYATSFGFTENEVFDAMEEYG
;
A
#
# COMPACT_ATOMS: atom_id res chain seq x y z
N ASP A 1 6.96 -3.14 -16.30
CA ASP A 1 8.40 -2.76 -16.34
C ASP A 1 8.66 -1.25 -16.37
N SER A 2 7.76 -0.45 -15.78
CA SER A 2 8.08 0.98 -15.58
C SER A 2 9.17 1.09 -14.52
N LYS A 3 10.10 2.03 -14.71
CA LYS A 3 11.19 2.28 -13.75
C LYS A 3 10.73 3.05 -12.50
N ASP A 4 9.40 3.23 -12.34
CA ASP A 4 8.83 4.03 -11.27
C ASP A 4 8.80 3.23 -9.97
N ASP A 5 9.37 3.77 -8.92
CA ASP A 5 9.41 3.11 -7.61
C ASP A 5 8.04 3.15 -6.92
N VAL A 6 7.25 4.21 -7.19
CA VAL A 6 5.93 4.43 -6.59
C VAL A 6 4.89 4.68 -7.68
N THR A 7 3.83 3.90 -7.70
CA THR A 7 2.72 4.07 -8.64
C THR A 7 1.43 4.42 -7.89
N LEU A 8 0.81 5.55 -8.22
CA LEU A 8 -0.49 5.94 -7.73
C LEU A 8 -1.54 5.73 -8.84
N ILE A 9 -2.53 4.90 -8.58
CA ILE A 9 -3.63 4.62 -9.51
C ILE A 9 -4.92 5.21 -8.97
N THR A 10 -5.51 6.15 -9.69
CA THR A 10 -6.81 6.72 -9.32
C THR A 10 -7.89 6.22 -10.27
N ARG A 11 -8.95 5.65 -9.70
CA ARG A 11 -10.14 5.15 -10.42
C ARG A 11 -11.40 5.47 -9.61
N PRO A 12 -12.55 5.63 -10.24
CA PRO A 12 -13.82 5.82 -9.55
C PRO A 12 -14.12 4.71 -8.54
N ARG A 13 -15.12 4.93 -7.69
CA ARG A 13 -15.64 3.88 -6.81
C ARG A 13 -16.17 2.71 -7.65
N ARG A 14 -16.09 1.49 -7.12
CA ARG A 14 -16.57 0.24 -7.73
C ARG A 14 -15.81 -0.21 -8.99
N PHE A 15 -14.62 0.34 -9.24
CA PHE A 15 -13.74 -0.09 -10.34
C PHE A 15 -12.74 -1.19 -9.93
N GLY A 16 -13.04 -1.96 -8.90
CA GLY A 16 -12.22 -3.12 -8.51
C GLY A 16 -10.85 -2.79 -7.88
N LYS A 17 -10.59 -1.54 -7.44
CA LYS A 17 -9.29 -1.14 -6.87
C LYS A 17 -8.84 -2.06 -5.74
N THR A 18 -9.66 -2.21 -4.71
CA THR A 18 -9.37 -3.06 -3.54
C THR A 18 -9.15 -4.52 -3.94
N LEU A 19 -9.93 -5.03 -4.91
CA LEU A 19 -9.75 -6.38 -5.43
C LEU A 19 -8.38 -6.55 -6.07
N ASN A 20 -7.99 -5.64 -6.96
CA ASN A 20 -6.67 -5.66 -7.60
C ASN A 20 -5.53 -5.56 -6.56
N MET A 21 -5.67 -4.69 -5.54
CA MET A 21 -4.67 -4.60 -4.47
C MET A 21 -4.57 -5.91 -3.67
N SER A 22 -5.70 -6.56 -3.39
CA SER A 22 -5.74 -7.87 -2.75
C SER A 22 -5.09 -8.95 -3.61
N MET A 23 -5.36 -8.96 -4.92
CA MET A 23 -4.73 -9.90 -5.87
C MET A 23 -3.20 -9.72 -5.89
N LEU A 24 -2.71 -8.48 -5.95
CA LEU A 24 -1.27 -8.19 -5.89
C LEU A 24 -0.65 -8.66 -4.56
N ASN A 25 -1.34 -8.45 -3.44
CA ASN A 25 -0.89 -8.95 -2.15
C ASN A 25 -0.80 -10.49 -2.15
N CYS A 26 -1.83 -11.19 -2.62
CA CYS A 26 -1.81 -12.66 -2.73
C CYS A 26 -0.73 -13.16 -3.68
N PHE A 27 -0.44 -12.41 -4.76
CA PHE A 27 0.57 -12.82 -5.72
C PHE A 27 1.99 -12.64 -5.19
N PHE A 28 2.32 -11.49 -4.63
CA PHE A 28 3.70 -11.18 -4.25
C PHE A 28 4.06 -11.65 -2.84
N SER A 29 3.10 -11.65 -1.89
CA SER A 29 3.42 -11.86 -0.49
C SER A 29 3.86 -13.30 -0.19
N ASN A 30 4.99 -13.42 0.50
CA ASN A 30 5.53 -14.66 1.01
C ASN A 30 4.59 -15.38 2.01
N GLN A 31 3.57 -14.69 2.53
CA GLN A 31 2.49 -15.30 3.31
C GLN A 31 1.58 -16.19 2.46
N TYR A 32 1.60 -16.03 1.14
CA TYR A 32 0.82 -16.81 0.16
C TYR A 32 1.70 -17.69 -0.74
N LYS A 33 2.94 -17.96 -0.34
CA LYS A 33 3.90 -18.76 -1.14
C LYS A 33 3.37 -20.15 -1.54
N ASP A 34 2.52 -20.73 -0.70
CA ASP A 34 1.95 -22.07 -0.90
C ASP A 34 0.53 -22.00 -1.52
N ARG A 35 0.14 -20.83 -2.08
CA ARG A 35 -1.18 -20.58 -2.67
C ARG A 35 -1.10 -20.25 -4.16
N SER A 36 -0.24 -20.96 -4.89
CA SER A 36 -0.16 -20.84 -6.35
C SER A 36 -1.47 -21.24 -7.06
N ASP A 37 -2.27 -22.08 -6.41
CA ASP A 37 -3.59 -22.49 -6.84
C ASP A 37 -4.53 -21.32 -7.20
N LEU A 38 -4.33 -20.15 -6.59
CA LEU A 38 -5.10 -18.95 -6.88
C LEU A 38 -4.87 -18.38 -8.28
N PHE A 39 -3.81 -18.81 -8.96
CA PHE A 39 -3.36 -18.23 -10.25
C PHE A 39 -3.37 -19.21 -11.40
N ASP A 40 -3.66 -20.48 -11.17
CA ASP A 40 -3.55 -21.58 -12.16
C ASP A 40 -4.36 -21.34 -13.45
N SER A 41 -5.50 -20.63 -13.36
CA SER A 41 -6.36 -20.34 -14.50
C SER A 41 -6.13 -18.94 -15.09
N LEU A 42 -5.17 -18.18 -14.57
CA LEU A 42 -4.93 -16.81 -15.02
C LEU A 42 -3.77 -16.75 -16.02
N SER A 43 -3.84 -15.84 -16.99
CA SER A 43 -2.81 -15.65 -18.03
C SER A 43 -1.42 -15.36 -17.45
N ILE A 44 -1.32 -14.76 -16.27
CA ILE A 44 -0.04 -14.52 -15.59
C ILE A 44 0.68 -15.85 -15.28
N TRP A 45 -0.06 -16.95 -15.12
CA TRP A 45 0.51 -18.25 -14.81
C TRP A 45 1.13 -18.96 -16.03
N GLU A 46 0.86 -18.47 -17.23
CA GLU A 46 1.50 -18.97 -18.45
C GLU A 46 2.98 -18.56 -18.54
N ASP A 47 3.34 -17.45 -17.91
CA ASP A 47 4.70 -16.89 -17.89
C ASP A 47 5.51 -17.49 -16.72
N GLU A 48 6.60 -18.19 -17.05
CA GLU A 48 7.47 -18.85 -16.09
C GLU A 48 8.19 -17.84 -15.16
N ASP A 49 8.52 -16.64 -15.64
CA ASP A 49 9.21 -15.66 -14.82
C ASP A 49 8.29 -15.07 -13.75
N TYR A 50 6.99 -14.93 -14.04
CA TYR A 50 6.01 -14.57 -13.01
C TYR A 50 5.78 -15.71 -12.01
N ARG A 51 5.74 -16.97 -12.43
CA ARG A 51 5.67 -18.11 -11.50
C ARG A 51 6.84 -18.14 -10.50
N LYS A 52 8.05 -17.80 -10.94
CA LYS A 52 9.24 -17.76 -10.08
C LYS A 52 9.18 -16.71 -8.98
N ILE A 53 8.46 -15.63 -9.19
CA ILE A 53 8.38 -14.52 -8.23
C ILE A 53 7.12 -14.55 -7.35
N GLN A 54 6.15 -15.42 -7.66
CA GLN A 54 4.96 -15.60 -6.84
C GLN A 54 5.34 -15.99 -5.40
N GLY A 55 4.75 -15.31 -4.42
CA GLY A 55 4.94 -15.62 -3.00
C GLY A 55 6.36 -15.40 -2.48
N THR A 56 7.18 -14.55 -3.14
CA THR A 56 8.60 -14.41 -2.78
C THR A 56 8.98 -13.10 -2.13
N TYR A 57 8.06 -12.13 -2.01
CA TYR A 57 8.36 -10.82 -1.44
C TYR A 57 7.73 -10.64 -0.05
N PRO A 58 8.39 -9.95 0.88
CA PRO A 58 7.70 -9.36 2.02
C PRO A 58 6.79 -8.24 1.50
N VAL A 59 5.53 -8.21 1.96
CA VAL A 59 4.54 -7.22 1.54
C VAL A 59 3.97 -6.51 2.74
N ILE A 60 3.96 -5.17 2.71
CA ILE A 60 3.18 -4.34 3.60
C ILE A 60 1.87 -4.00 2.88
N PHE A 61 0.76 -4.58 3.36
CA PHE A 61 -0.57 -4.27 2.87
C PHE A 61 -1.34 -3.45 3.88
N MET A 62 -1.76 -2.24 3.49
CA MET A 62 -2.56 -1.32 4.33
C MET A 62 -3.76 -0.79 3.55
N SER A 63 -4.84 -0.46 4.25
CA SER A 63 -5.98 0.25 3.70
C SER A 63 -6.40 1.39 4.62
N PHE A 64 -6.60 2.56 4.05
CA PHE A 64 -7.12 3.73 4.77
C PHE A 64 -8.65 3.89 4.64
N ALA A 65 -9.35 2.90 4.08
CA ALA A 65 -10.81 2.92 3.89
C ALA A 65 -11.59 3.20 5.18
N SER A 66 -11.09 2.72 6.31
CA SER A 66 -11.70 2.90 7.63
C SER A 66 -11.24 4.14 8.38
N VAL A 67 -10.26 4.87 7.84
CA VAL A 67 -9.71 6.08 8.48
C VAL A 67 -10.64 7.26 8.20
N LYS A 68 -11.64 7.40 9.06
CA LYS A 68 -12.67 8.45 8.98
C LYS A 68 -12.79 9.10 10.35
N ALA A 69 -12.46 10.37 10.42
CA ALA A 69 -12.46 11.11 11.65
C ALA A 69 -12.91 12.56 11.40
N ASP A 70 -13.57 13.14 12.37
CA ASP A 70 -14.04 14.52 12.33
C ASP A 70 -13.03 15.51 12.94
N ASN A 71 -11.90 15.02 13.44
CA ASN A 71 -10.82 15.84 13.99
C ASN A 71 -9.43 15.23 13.74
N LEU A 72 -8.42 16.10 13.83
CA LEU A 72 -7.01 15.74 13.59
C LEU A 72 -6.47 14.67 14.52
N GLY A 73 -6.84 14.73 15.81
CA GLY A 73 -6.34 13.79 16.83
C GLY A 73 -6.76 12.36 16.50
N ASP A 74 -8.03 12.14 16.29
CA ASP A 74 -8.59 10.83 15.96
C ASP A 74 -8.10 10.33 14.60
N ALA A 75 -7.96 11.21 13.61
CA ALA A 75 -7.39 10.84 12.31
C ALA A 75 -5.97 10.25 12.46
N LYS A 76 -5.11 10.90 13.24
CA LYS A 76 -3.76 10.41 13.53
C LYS A 76 -3.77 9.10 14.30
N ILE A 77 -4.65 8.96 15.31
CA ILE A 77 -4.80 7.71 16.06
C ILE A 77 -5.20 6.56 15.15
N GLN A 78 -6.15 6.78 14.22
CA GLN A 78 -6.59 5.76 13.27
C GLN A 78 -5.47 5.37 12.29
N ILE A 79 -4.66 6.31 11.80
CA ILE A 79 -3.46 5.98 10.98
C ILE A 79 -2.46 5.14 11.80
N LYS A 80 -2.16 5.54 13.03
CA LYS A 80 -1.27 4.78 13.92
C LYS A 80 -1.80 3.37 14.20
N ALA A 81 -3.12 3.21 14.34
CA ALA A 81 -3.75 1.90 14.49
C ALA A 81 -3.56 1.01 13.25
N GLN A 82 -3.58 1.58 12.03
CA GLN A 82 -3.25 0.81 10.82
C GLN A 82 -1.79 0.35 10.84
N ILE A 83 -0.85 1.20 11.24
CA ILE A 83 0.56 0.84 11.38
C ILE A 83 0.75 -0.25 12.44
N GLU A 84 0.14 -0.10 13.60
CA GLU A 84 0.14 -1.10 14.67
C GLU A 84 -0.39 -2.46 14.18
N ALA A 85 -1.49 -2.46 13.39
CA ALA A 85 -2.06 -3.68 12.83
C ALA A 85 -1.10 -4.35 11.84
N VAL A 86 -0.32 -3.58 11.06
CA VAL A 86 0.74 -4.13 10.20
C VAL A 86 1.80 -4.83 11.07
N TYR A 87 2.33 -4.17 12.08
CA TYR A 87 3.32 -4.75 12.98
C TYR A 87 2.82 -6.04 13.66
N LYS A 88 1.57 -6.04 14.14
CA LYS A 88 0.95 -7.24 14.75
C LYS A 88 0.90 -8.45 13.81
N ARG A 89 0.66 -8.24 12.51
CA ARG A 89 0.68 -9.33 11.51
C ARG A 89 2.07 -9.91 11.27
N HIS A 90 3.11 -9.18 11.60
CA HIS A 90 4.50 -9.55 11.34
C HIS A 90 5.30 -9.87 12.62
N ARG A 91 4.62 -10.27 13.69
CA ARG A 91 5.27 -10.62 14.98
C ARG A 91 6.27 -11.77 14.89
N TYR A 92 6.23 -12.57 13.83
CA TYR A 92 7.23 -13.61 13.57
C TYR A 92 8.66 -13.05 13.44
N LEU A 93 8.82 -11.76 13.14
CA LEU A 93 10.11 -11.07 13.12
C LEU A 93 10.79 -11.02 14.50
N LEU A 94 10.01 -11.15 15.58
CA LEU A 94 10.51 -11.20 16.96
C LEU A 94 11.11 -12.56 17.32
N GLU A 95 10.92 -13.56 16.45
CA GLU A 95 11.45 -14.90 16.63
C GLU A 95 12.85 -14.98 15.98
N GLY A 96 13.82 -15.57 16.71
CA GLY A 96 15.20 -15.70 16.25
C GLY A 96 16.08 -14.46 16.52
N ASP A 97 17.16 -14.32 15.77
CA ASP A 97 18.26 -13.36 16.05
C ASP A 97 18.30 -12.18 15.06
N THR A 98 17.22 -11.93 14.32
CA THR A 98 17.18 -10.87 13.29
C THR A 98 17.16 -9.48 13.89
N LEU A 99 16.46 -9.30 14.99
CA LEU A 99 16.31 -8.01 15.68
C LEU A 99 17.14 -8.02 16.98
N THR A 100 17.75 -6.85 17.27
CA THR A 100 18.41 -6.61 18.56
C THR A 100 17.37 -6.40 19.67
N ALA A 101 17.79 -6.47 20.92
CA ALA A 101 16.89 -6.27 22.06
C ALA A 101 16.18 -4.88 22.03
N ASP A 102 16.88 -3.84 21.60
CA ASP A 102 16.30 -2.48 21.48
C ASP A 102 15.28 -2.42 20.33
N GLU A 103 15.54 -3.11 19.21
CA GLU A 103 14.62 -3.18 18.08
C GLU A 103 13.37 -4.02 18.41
N ILE A 104 13.50 -5.06 19.20
CA ILE A 104 12.37 -5.83 19.74
C ILE A 104 11.50 -4.90 20.60
N ALA A 105 12.12 -4.13 21.50
CA ALA A 105 11.39 -3.18 22.34
C ALA A 105 10.69 -2.08 21.50
N ASP A 106 11.34 -1.56 20.45
CA ASP A 106 10.77 -0.60 19.52
C ASP A 106 9.60 -1.23 18.70
N PHE A 107 9.75 -2.45 18.24
CA PHE A 107 8.71 -3.19 17.54
C PHE A 107 7.46 -3.39 18.42
N GLU A 108 7.65 -3.86 19.65
CA GLU A 108 6.58 -4.07 20.61
C GLU A 108 5.95 -2.76 21.11
N GLY A 109 6.73 -1.68 21.15
CA GLY A 109 6.29 -0.33 21.46
C GLY A 109 5.42 0.32 20.39
N THR A 110 5.34 -0.25 19.18
CA THR A 110 4.55 0.29 18.06
C THR A 110 3.06 0.17 18.34
N ASN A 111 2.42 1.28 18.70
CA ASN A 111 0.99 1.34 19.06
C ASN A 111 0.43 2.76 18.82
N THR A 112 -0.87 2.95 19.09
CA THR A 112 -1.57 4.22 18.84
C THR A 112 -1.07 5.40 19.66
N ARG A 113 -0.28 5.19 20.73
CA ARG A 113 0.27 6.24 21.60
C ARG A 113 1.64 6.77 21.15
N MET A 114 2.26 6.14 20.12
CA MET A 114 3.54 6.61 19.58
C MET A 114 3.44 8.06 19.07
N GLY A 115 4.57 8.77 19.07
CA GLY A 115 4.65 10.14 18.57
C GLY A 115 4.36 10.24 17.07
N ASP A 116 4.00 11.44 16.58
CA ASP A 116 3.73 11.64 15.15
C ASP A 116 4.98 11.43 14.29
N ALA A 117 6.11 11.96 14.72
CA ALA A 117 7.39 11.78 14.03
C ALA A 117 7.81 10.30 14.03
N GLU A 118 7.64 9.61 15.14
CA GLU A 118 7.92 8.19 15.27
C GLU A 118 7.05 7.36 14.32
N SER A 119 5.74 7.60 14.32
CA SER A 119 4.81 6.88 13.44
C SER A 119 5.17 7.03 11.95
N GLY A 120 5.72 8.21 11.58
CA GLY A 120 6.18 8.46 10.21
C GLY A 120 7.31 7.53 9.74
N LEU A 121 8.15 7.05 10.65
CA LEU A 121 9.31 6.21 10.35
C LEU A 121 9.01 4.72 10.35
N LYS A 122 7.94 4.29 11.00
CA LYS A 122 7.67 2.86 11.29
C LYS A 122 7.61 1.98 10.04
N LEU A 123 7.03 2.46 8.93
CA LEU A 123 6.96 1.64 7.72
C LEU A 123 8.34 1.46 7.06
N ASN A 124 9.20 2.46 7.10
CA ASN A 124 10.58 2.35 6.60
C ASN A 124 11.39 1.37 7.47
N ILE A 125 11.30 1.49 8.79
CA ILE A 125 11.95 0.59 9.75
C ILE A 125 11.48 -0.87 9.53
N LEU A 126 10.19 -1.08 9.32
CA LEU A 126 9.67 -2.42 9.04
C LEU A 126 10.22 -2.99 7.72
N CYS A 127 10.40 -2.16 6.69
CA CYS A 127 11.06 -2.59 5.44
C CYS A 127 12.50 -3.05 5.68
N GLU A 128 13.24 -2.37 6.55
CA GLU A 128 14.59 -2.79 6.96
C GLU A 128 14.57 -4.14 7.67
N TYR A 129 13.65 -4.33 8.62
CA TYR A 129 13.49 -5.60 9.32
C TYR A 129 13.18 -6.75 8.36
N PHE A 130 12.29 -6.53 7.40
CA PHE A 130 12.00 -7.50 6.35
C PHE A 130 13.21 -7.82 5.50
N HIS A 131 13.99 -6.80 5.11
CA HIS A 131 15.18 -7.00 4.30
C HIS A 131 16.22 -7.87 5.03
N ARG A 132 16.43 -7.65 6.31
CA ARG A 132 17.33 -8.48 7.13
C ARG A 132 16.81 -9.90 7.32
N TYR A 133 15.51 -10.07 7.49
CA TYR A 133 14.90 -11.38 7.74
C TYR A 133 14.76 -12.22 6.46
N TRP A 134 14.33 -11.61 5.36
CA TRP A 134 14.02 -12.31 4.11
C TRP A 134 15.09 -12.19 3.02
N GLY A 135 16.07 -11.31 3.18
CA GLY A 135 17.07 -11.00 2.14
C GLY A 135 16.47 -10.29 0.91
N LYS A 136 15.24 -9.79 0.99
CA LYS A 136 14.51 -9.14 -0.12
C LYS A 136 13.95 -7.80 0.28
N LYS A 137 13.83 -6.90 -0.70
CA LYS A 137 13.17 -5.61 -0.54
C LYS A 137 11.65 -5.81 -0.47
N THR A 138 10.98 -4.85 0.13
CA THR A 138 9.55 -4.87 0.45
C THR A 138 8.71 -4.26 -0.66
N ILE A 139 7.59 -4.91 -0.99
CA ILE A 139 6.51 -4.28 -1.77
C ILE A 139 5.51 -3.65 -0.80
N ILE A 140 5.15 -2.38 -1.03
CA ILE A 140 4.17 -1.66 -0.22
C ILE A 140 2.89 -1.47 -1.04
N ILE A 141 1.76 -1.89 -0.50
CA ILE A 141 0.44 -1.75 -1.12
C ILE A 141 -0.44 -0.93 -0.18
N LEU A 142 -0.90 0.24 -0.64
CA LEU A 142 -1.75 1.14 0.13
C LEU A 142 -3.05 1.41 -0.63
N ASP A 143 -4.14 0.87 -0.12
CA ASP A 143 -5.47 1.09 -0.68
C ASP A 143 -6.18 2.29 -0.03
N GLU A 144 -6.94 3.03 -0.84
CA GLU A 144 -7.74 4.20 -0.43
C GLU A 144 -6.94 5.27 0.35
N TYR A 145 -5.76 5.63 -0.17
CA TYR A 145 -4.86 6.60 0.46
C TYR A 145 -5.52 7.96 0.73
N ASP A 146 -6.49 8.33 -0.09
CA ASP A 146 -7.14 9.63 -0.09
C ASP A 146 -8.38 9.74 0.83
N THR A 147 -8.90 8.64 1.34
CA THR A 147 -10.05 8.65 2.25
C THR A 147 -9.83 9.57 3.47
N PRO A 148 -8.77 9.44 4.28
CA PRO A 148 -8.57 10.33 5.43
C PRO A 148 -8.27 11.78 5.03
N ILE A 149 -7.77 12.00 3.83
CA ILE A 149 -7.48 13.33 3.30
C ILE A 149 -8.78 14.05 2.91
N GLN A 150 -9.75 13.31 2.35
CA GLN A 150 -11.09 13.82 2.07
C GLN A 150 -11.82 14.19 3.37
N GLU A 151 -11.76 13.37 4.40
CA GLU A 151 -12.32 13.67 5.73
C GLU A 151 -11.68 14.93 6.33
N ALA A 152 -10.35 15.05 6.24
CA ALA A 152 -9.64 16.24 6.73
C ALA A 152 -10.08 17.54 6.02
N TYR A 153 -10.38 17.45 4.73
CA TYR A 153 -10.92 18.58 3.98
C TYR A 153 -12.36 18.93 4.43
N LEU A 154 -13.21 17.94 4.58
CA LEU A 154 -14.61 18.13 4.97
C LEU A 154 -14.74 18.69 6.39
N HIS A 155 -13.86 18.31 7.30
CA HIS A 155 -13.89 18.70 8.71
C HIS A 155 -12.91 19.82 9.10
N GLY A 156 -12.22 20.43 8.11
CA GLY A 156 -11.47 21.66 8.30
C GLY A 156 -10.08 21.52 8.96
N TYR A 157 -9.51 20.30 9.03
CA TYR A 157 -8.15 20.07 9.56
C TYR A 157 -7.15 19.64 8.46
N TRP A 158 -7.40 20.06 7.22
CA TRP A 158 -6.62 19.72 6.02
C TRP A 158 -5.13 20.02 6.15
N ASN A 159 -4.77 21.23 6.57
CA ASN A 159 -3.37 21.67 6.52
C ASN A 159 -2.48 20.84 7.44
N GLU A 160 -2.92 20.61 8.66
CA GLU A 160 -2.19 19.86 9.67
C GLU A 160 -2.13 18.38 9.32
N PHE A 161 -3.23 17.83 8.80
CA PHE A 161 -3.27 16.42 8.42
C PHE A 161 -2.43 16.14 7.19
N THR A 162 -2.46 16.99 6.16
CA THR A 162 -1.62 16.84 4.97
C THR A 162 -0.14 16.97 5.30
N ALA A 163 0.23 17.81 6.27
CA ALA A 163 1.62 17.89 6.75
C ALA A 163 2.05 16.57 7.42
N TYR A 164 1.19 15.97 8.23
CA TYR A 164 1.45 14.68 8.87
C TYR A 164 1.58 13.55 7.83
N ILE A 165 0.63 13.43 6.89
CA ILE A 165 0.66 12.40 5.83
C ILE A 165 1.87 12.60 4.90
N ARG A 166 2.23 13.84 4.56
CA ARG A 166 3.44 14.13 3.78
C ARG A 166 4.70 13.60 4.47
N SER A 167 4.82 13.83 5.77
CA SER A 167 5.95 13.32 6.56
C SER A 167 6.00 11.79 6.53
N LEU A 168 4.87 11.12 6.75
CA LEU A 168 4.74 9.66 6.67
C LEU A 168 5.13 9.13 5.29
N PHE A 169 4.61 9.72 4.21
CA PHE A 169 4.87 9.25 2.85
C PHE A 169 6.31 9.53 2.41
N ASN A 170 6.89 10.67 2.79
CA ASN A 170 8.28 10.96 2.50
C ASN A 170 9.21 9.95 3.17
N ALA A 171 9.01 9.66 4.45
CA ALA A 171 9.81 8.67 5.17
C ALA A 171 9.66 7.26 4.61
N THR A 172 8.44 6.91 4.13
CA THR A 172 8.14 5.57 3.61
C THR A 172 8.63 5.38 2.17
N PHE A 173 8.47 6.39 1.29
CA PHE A 173 8.61 6.20 -0.16
C PHE A 173 9.80 6.95 -0.79
N LYS A 174 10.27 8.08 -0.21
CA LYS A 174 11.22 8.95 -0.91
C LYS A 174 12.63 8.37 -1.00
N THR A 175 13.14 7.84 0.10
CA THR A 175 14.53 7.38 0.22
C THR A 175 14.61 6.07 0.99
N ASN A 176 13.69 5.15 0.71
CA ASN A 176 13.66 3.85 1.36
C ASN A 176 14.46 2.83 0.54
N PRO A 177 15.70 2.50 0.94
CA PRO A 177 16.55 1.58 0.19
C PRO A 177 16.06 0.14 0.25
N TYR A 178 15.16 -0.16 1.19
CA TYR A 178 14.58 -1.48 1.44
C TYR A 178 13.23 -1.68 0.75
N MET A 179 12.73 -0.67 0.02
CA MET A 179 11.52 -0.77 -0.79
C MET A 179 11.85 -1.24 -2.20
N GLU A 180 11.15 -2.25 -2.68
CA GLU A 180 11.22 -2.71 -4.08
C GLU A 180 10.30 -1.87 -4.95
N ARG A 181 9.04 -1.78 -4.57
CA ARG A 181 7.96 -1.05 -5.25
C ARG A 181 6.90 -0.62 -4.26
N ALA A 182 6.19 0.45 -4.60
CA ALA A 182 4.96 0.82 -3.90
C ALA A 182 3.82 1.06 -4.89
N ILE A 183 2.63 0.62 -4.52
CA ILE A 183 1.40 0.84 -5.28
C ILE A 183 0.38 1.44 -4.33
N MET A 184 -0.20 2.56 -4.74
CA MET A 184 -1.26 3.25 -3.99
C MET A 184 -2.51 3.36 -4.86
N THR A 185 -3.68 3.24 -4.24
CA THR A 185 -4.96 3.50 -4.92
C THR A 185 -5.79 4.52 -4.17
N GLY A 186 -6.61 5.25 -4.95
CA GLY A 186 -7.58 6.21 -4.46
C GLY A 186 -8.63 6.55 -5.51
N ILE A 187 -9.55 7.44 -5.16
CA ILE A 187 -10.59 7.95 -6.06
C ILE A 187 -10.09 9.22 -6.74
N THR A 188 -9.44 10.07 -5.96
CA THR A 188 -8.99 11.39 -6.39
C THR A 188 -7.48 11.47 -6.45
N ARG A 189 -7.00 12.30 -7.37
CA ARG A 189 -5.64 12.80 -7.33
C ARG A 189 -5.63 14.02 -6.41
N VAL A 190 -5.19 13.84 -5.17
CA VAL A 190 -4.84 14.99 -4.34
C VAL A 190 -3.67 15.74 -5.00
N SER A 191 -3.68 17.07 -4.98
CA SER A 191 -2.68 17.84 -5.74
C SER A 191 -1.26 17.41 -5.34
N LYS A 192 -0.39 17.21 -6.34
CA LYS A 192 1.00 16.79 -6.13
C LYS A 192 1.73 17.72 -5.16
N GLU A 193 1.38 19.00 -5.20
CA GLU A 193 1.99 20.07 -4.40
C GLU A 193 1.65 19.98 -2.91
N SER A 194 0.55 19.32 -2.52
CA SER A 194 0.15 19.24 -1.12
C SER A 194 0.75 18.06 -0.35
N ILE A 195 0.84 16.88 -0.97
CA ILE A 195 1.23 15.64 -0.28
C ILE A 195 2.45 14.98 -0.92
N PHE A 196 2.56 15.07 -2.23
CA PHE A 196 3.57 14.36 -3.02
C PHE A 196 4.65 15.27 -3.62
N SER A 197 4.74 16.53 -3.19
CA SER A 197 5.72 17.50 -3.72
C SER A 197 7.15 16.99 -3.71
N ASP A 198 7.48 16.20 -2.70
CA ASP A 198 8.82 15.72 -2.46
C ASP A 198 9.10 14.33 -3.06
N LEU A 199 8.08 13.66 -3.63
CA LEU A 199 8.23 12.35 -4.25
C LEU A 199 8.51 12.48 -5.76
N ASN A 200 9.79 12.48 -6.12
CA ASN A 200 10.22 12.60 -7.52
C ASN A 200 10.03 11.30 -8.32
N ASN A 201 9.89 10.17 -7.62
CA ASN A 201 9.75 8.82 -8.16
C ASN A 201 8.28 8.34 -8.23
N LEU A 202 7.31 9.27 -8.13
CA LEU A 202 5.88 8.97 -8.19
C LEU A 202 5.36 9.05 -9.62
N ASN A 203 4.84 7.94 -10.13
CA ASN A 203 4.05 7.87 -11.35
C ASN A 203 2.55 7.90 -11.00
N VAL A 204 1.83 8.87 -11.54
CA VAL A 204 0.38 9.04 -11.30
C VAL A 204 -0.41 8.63 -12.53
N ILE A 205 -1.25 7.61 -12.38
CA ILE A 205 -2.09 7.03 -13.41
C ILE A 205 -3.55 7.32 -13.11
N THR A 206 -4.13 8.16 -13.93
CA THR A 206 -5.54 8.58 -13.82
C THR A 206 -6.44 7.82 -14.80
N THR A 207 -7.74 8.09 -14.75
CA THR A 207 -8.71 7.53 -15.71
C THR A 207 -8.45 7.92 -17.16
N THR A 208 -7.70 8.99 -17.40
CA THR A 208 -7.34 9.46 -18.75
C THR A 208 -5.99 8.93 -19.24
N SER A 209 -5.27 8.18 -18.39
CA SER A 209 -3.99 7.57 -18.75
C SER A 209 -4.20 6.32 -19.60
N SER A 210 -3.40 6.12 -20.64
CA SER A 210 -3.39 4.89 -21.43
C SER A 210 -2.84 3.69 -20.64
N SER A 211 -1.94 3.92 -19.70
CA SER A 211 -1.41 2.87 -18.84
C SER A 211 -2.50 2.31 -17.92
N TYR A 212 -2.58 0.99 -17.85
CA TYR A 212 -3.57 0.25 -17.05
C TYR A 212 -5.04 0.61 -17.39
N ALA A 213 -5.33 1.03 -18.63
CA ALA A 213 -6.66 1.44 -19.05
C ALA A 213 -7.71 0.32 -18.93
N THR A 214 -7.28 -0.92 -19.14
CA THR A 214 -8.13 -2.14 -19.08
C THR A 214 -7.94 -2.95 -17.77
N SER A 215 -7.13 -2.48 -16.83
CA SER A 215 -6.82 -3.25 -15.62
C SER A 215 -7.81 -3.01 -14.47
N PHE A 216 -8.70 -2.05 -14.62
CA PHE A 216 -9.67 -1.67 -13.58
C PHE A 216 -11.05 -1.42 -14.21
N GLY A 217 -12.10 -1.99 -13.58
CA GLY A 217 -13.46 -1.96 -14.11
C GLY A 217 -13.65 -3.03 -15.20
N PHE A 218 -14.61 -2.80 -16.06
CA PHE A 218 -14.92 -3.64 -17.20
C PHE A 218 -14.75 -2.84 -18.50
N THR A 219 -14.25 -3.47 -19.54
CA THR A 219 -14.25 -2.91 -20.89
C THR A 219 -15.66 -3.00 -21.49
N GLU A 220 -15.93 -2.22 -22.54
CA GLU A 220 -17.21 -2.24 -23.23
C GLU A 220 -17.53 -3.64 -23.78
N ASN A 221 -16.54 -4.33 -24.33
CA ASN A 221 -16.70 -5.69 -24.86
C ASN A 221 -17.07 -6.68 -23.74
N GLU A 222 -16.35 -6.65 -22.60
CA GLU A 222 -16.67 -7.52 -21.46
C GLU A 222 -18.10 -7.30 -20.94
N VAL A 223 -18.60 -6.05 -20.98
CA VAL A 223 -19.98 -5.75 -20.59
C VAL A 223 -20.96 -6.33 -21.59
N PHE A 224 -20.73 -6.18 -22.90
CA PHE A 224 -21.60 -6.73 -23.92
C PHE A 224 -21.61 -8.26 -23.91
N ASP A 225 -20.44 -8.89 -23.80
CA ASP A 225 -20.33 -10.35 -23.70
C ASP A 225 -21.11 -10.90 -22.49
N ALA A 226 -20.98 -10.23 -21.33
CA ALA A 226 -21.75 -10.60 -20.14
C ALA A 226 -23.27 -10.38 -20.32
N MET A 227 -23.70 -9.33 -21.02
CA MET A 227 -25.11 -9.08 -21.32
C MET A 227 -25.67 -10.14 -22.28
N GLU A 228 -24.89 -10.65 -23.23
CA GLU A 228 -25.30 -11.73 -24.13
C GLU A 228 -25.39 -13.07 -23.39
N GLU A 229 -24.51 -13.33 -22.43
CA GLU A 229 -24.51 -14.59 -21.67
C GLU A 229 -25.62 -14.66 -20.62
N TYR A 230 -25.91 -13.56 -19.94
CA TYR A 230 -26.85 -13.54 -18.80
C TYR A 230 -28.17 -12.85 -19.08
N GLY A 231 -28.40 -12.32 -20.29
CA GLY A 231 -29.66 -11.88 -20.85
C GLY A 231 -30.31 -10.65 -20.32
#